data_50bef5acde8a3eff5bdd307a02551feb
#
_entry.id   50bef5acde8a3eff5bdd307a02551feb
#
_cell.length_a   1.000
_cell.length_b   1.000
_cell.length_c   1.000
_cell.angle_alpha   90.00
_cell.angle_beta   90.00
_cell.angle_gamma   90.00
#
_symmetry.space_group_name_H-M   'P 1'
#
loop_
_entity.id
_entity.type
_entity.pdbx_description
1 polymer ?
#
loop_
_entity_poly.entity_id
_entity_poly.type
_entity_poly.pdbx_seq_one_letter_code
_entity_poly.pdbx_strand_id
1 'polypeptide(L)'
;MERLEKQSPSSKLTDEQRSQLAEIDSLYKSKMAERELLLADQMRQERAAGKFAEVEKLQQQLSSEIRRLTEECESKKENIRGSNA
;
A
#
# COMPACT_ATOMS: atom_id res chain seq x y z
N MET A 1 -33.58 -12.99 10.13
CA MET A 1 -33.21 -12.69 9.48
C MET A 1 -32.60 -12.37 9.05
N GLU A 2 -32.50 -12.21 9.09
CA GLU A 2 -31.97 -11.80 8.44
C GLU A 2 -31.30 -11.36 8.08
N ARG A 3 -31.16 -10.94 8.26
CA ARG A 3 -30.53 -10.40 7.66
C ARG A 3 -29.68 -10.14 7.25
N LEU A 4 -29.40 -9.78 7.65
CA LEU A 4 -28.57 -9.52 7.14
C LEU A 4 -28.04 -9.88 6.13
N GLU A 5 -27.94 -10.40 5.94
CA GLU A 5 -27.55 -10.81 5.01
C GLU A 5 -28.01 -10.43 3.90
N LYS A 6 -28.75 -10.00 3.97
CA LYS A 6 -29.23 -9.52 3.04
C LYS A 6 -28.70 -8.41 2.65
N GLN A 7 -28.09 -8.06 3.23
CA GLN A 7 -27.49 -7.13 2.88
C GLN A 7 -27.30 -6.97 1.54
N SER A 8 -26.88 -6.16 1.00
CA SER A 8 -26.78 -5.95 -0.34
C SER A 8 -25.90 -6.96 -1.05
N PRO A 9 -26.45 -7.88 -1.73
CA PRO A 9 -25.66 -8.94 -2.37
C PRO A 9 -24.75 -8.40 -3.48
N SER A 10 -25.15 -7.32 -4.12
CA SER A 10 -24.37 -6.79 -5.21
C SER A 10 -23.04 -6.20 -4.78
N SER A 11 -22.94 -5.85 -3.50
CA SER A 11 -21.68 -5.32 -2.98
C SER A 11 -20.84 -6.41 -2.34
N LYS A 12 -21.33 -7.61 -2.37
CA LYS A 12 -20.64 -8.71 -1.74
C LYS A 12 -19.55 -9.25 -2.63
N LEU A 13 -18.36 -9.34 -2.10
CA LEU A 13 -17.22 -9.85 -2.84
C LEU A 13 -17.22 -11.38 -2.81
N THR A 14 -16.74 -11.96 -3.91
CA THR A 14 -16.55 -13.40 -3.94
C THR A 14 -15.34 -13.77 -3.07
N ASP A 15 -15.22 -15.04 -2.74
CA ASP A 15 -14.06 -15.49 -1.99
C ASP A 15 -12.78 -15.25 -2.78
N GLU A 16 -12.85 -15.43 -4.09
CA GLU A 16 -11.70 -15.19 -4.95
C GLU A 16 -11.30 -13.72 -4.93
N GLN A 17 -12.27 -12.83 -4.99
CA GLN A 17 -11.97 -11.41 -4.94
C GLN A 17 -11.37 -11.01 -3.62
N ARG A 18 -11.90 -11.55 -2.53
CA ARG A 18 -11.32 -11.25 -1.21
C ARG A 18 -9.89 -11.74 -1.12
N SER A 19 -9.63 -12.91 -1.68
CA SER A 19 -8.27 -13.44 -1.70
C SER A 19 -7.34 -12.55 -2.51
N GLN A 20 -7.81 -12.08 -3.66
CA GLN A 20 -7.02 -11.19 -4.50
C GLN A 20 -6.73 -9.86 -3.80
N LEU A 21 -7.73 -9.33 -3.10
CA LEU A 21 -7.53 -8.08 -2.36
C LEU A 21 -6.50 -8.26 -1.26
N ALA A 22 -6.56 -9.39 -0.57
CA ALA A 22 -5.59 -9.68 0.49
C ALA A 22 -4.19 -9.83 -0.07
N GLU A 23 -4.06 -10.45 -1.24
CA GLU A 23 -2.76 -10.60 -1.88
C GLU A 23 -2.18 -9.26 -2.29
N ILE A 24 -3.02 -8.38 -2.82
CA ILE A 24 -2.57 -7.04 -3.19
C ILE A 24 -2.09 -6.27 -1.96
N ASP A 25 -2.87 -6.32 -0.89
CA ASP A 25 -2.47 -5.64 0.35
C ASP A 25 -1.14 -6.17 0.84
N SER A 26 -0.97 -7.48 0.85
CA SER A 26 0.24 -8.10 1.33
C SER A 26 1.44 -7.72 0.46
N LEU A 27 1.26 -7.75 -0.85
CA LEU A 27 2.31 -7.39 -1.79
C LEU A 27 2.78 -5.96 -1.59
N TYR A 28 1.83 -5.04 -1.51
CA TYR A 28 2.21 -3.62 -1.40
C TYR A 28 2.74 -3.29 -0.01
N LYS A 29 2.24 -3.97 1.00
CA LYS A 29 2.81 -3.81 2.34
C LYS A 29 4.30 -4.19 2.34
N SER A 30 4.63 -5.30 1.66
CA SER A 30 6.02 -5.73 1.55
C SER A 30 6.85 -4.72 0.76
N LYS A 31 6.30 -4.21 -0.35
CA LYS A 31 7.02 -3.23 -1.15
C LYS A 31 7.31 -1.97 -0.37
N MET A 32 6.31 -1.49 0.38
CA MET A 32 6.51 -0.29 1.18
C MET A 32 7.52 -0.51 2.28
N ALA A 33 7.47 -1.67 2.93
CA ALA A 33 8.42 -1.99 3.98
C ALA A 33 9.85 -2.04 3.45
N GLU A 34 10.02 -2.61 2.26
CA GLU A 34 11.34 -2.66 1.64
C GLU A 34 11.90 -1.27 1.37
N ARG A 35 11.05 -0.39 0.85
CA ARG A 35 11.49 0.97 0.57
C ARG A 35 11.82 1.71 1.85
N GLU A 36 10.99 1.52 2.88
CA GLU A 36 11.25 2.15 4.16
C GLU A 36 12.59 1.70 4.75
N LEU A 37 12.86 0.41 4.69
CA LEU A 37 14.11 -0.11 5.23
C LEU A 37 15.31 0.43 4.46
N LEU A 38 15.24 0.41 3.14
CA LEU A 38 16.34 0.86 2.32
C LEU A 38 16.62 2.34 2.52
N LEU A 39 15.59 3.16 2.47
CA LEU A 39 15.79 4.60 2.59
C LEU A 39 16.13 4.99 4.02
N ALA A 40 15.60 4.27 5.02
CA ALA A 40 15.98 4.53 6.40
C ALA A 40 17.46 4.26 6.63
N ASP A 41 17.98 3.22 5.99
CA ASP A 41 19.39 2.92 6.09
C ASP A 41 20.23 4.01 5.45
N GLN A 42 19.82 4.47 4.27
CA GLN A 42 20.53 5.56 3.60
C GLN A 42 20.47 6.84 4.43
N MET A 43 19.31 7.13 5.00
CA MET A 43 19.18 8.31 5.85
C MET A 43 20.09 8.23 7.05
N ARG A 44 20.21 7.06 7.64
CA ARG A 44 21.10 6.88 8.80
C ARG A 44 22.54 7.17 8.42
N GLN A 45 22.96 6.67 7.24
CA GLN A 45 24.32 6.89 6.78
C GLN A 45 24.59 8.37 6.51
N GLU A 46 23.65 9.04 5.86
CA GLU A 46 23.83 10.46 5.56
C GLU A 46 23.81 11.30 6.82
N ARG A 47 22.98 10.92 7.78
CA ARG A 47 22.94 11.64 9.06
C ARG A 47 24.25 11.48 9.80
N ALA A 48 24.82 10.28 9.78
CA ALA A 48 26.10 10.04 10.43
C ALA A 48 27.22 10.84 9.77
N ALA A 49 27.08 11.12 8.48
CA ALA A 49 28.04 11.91 7.75
C ALA A 49 27.78 13.41 7.87
N GLY A 50 26.74 13.80 8.59
CA GLY A 50 26.40 15.21 8.76
C GLY A 50 25.70 15.83 7.57
N LYS A 51 25.25 15.02 6.63
CA LYS A 51 24.62 15.54 5.40
C LYS A 51 23.10 15.63 5.60
N PHE A 52 22.68 16.58 6.39
CA PHE A 52 21.29 16.68 6.77
C PHE A 52 20.37 17.08 5.62
N ALA A 53 20.90 17.83 4.65
CA ALA A 53 20.10 18.15 3.47
C ALA A 53 19.79 16.88 2.66
N GLU A 54 20.73 15.95 2.62
CA GLU A 54 20.49 14.69 1.94
C GLU A 54 19.46 13.83 2.67
N VAL A 55 19.51 13.88 4.00
CA VAL A 55 18.51 13.16 4.81
C VAL A 55 17.11 13.66 4.47
N GLU A 56 16.98 14.97 4.36
CA GLU A 56 15.68 15.57 4.04
C GLU A 56 15.18 15.15 2.67
N LYS A 57 16.08 15.12 1.70
CA LYS A 57 15.72 14.67 0.36
C LYS A 57 15.24 13.22 0.36
N LEU A 58 15.95 12.38 1.11
CA LEU A 58 15.57 10.97 1.20
C LEU A 58 14.22 10.82 1.87
N GLN A 59 13.95 11.64 2.87
CA GLN A 59 12.67 11.62 3.55
C GLN A 59 11.53 11.97 2.61
N GLN A 60 11.74 12.99 1.78
CA GLN A 60 10.74 13.39 0.80
C GLN A 60 10.57 12.32 -0.27
N GLN A 61 11.67 11.70 -0.67
CA GLN A 61 11.60 10.61 -1.63
C GLN A 61 10.78 9.45 -1.08
N LEU A 62 11.01 9.10 0.19
CA LEU A 62 10.27 8.02 0.81
C LEU A 62 8.78 8.34 0.84
N SER A 63 8.44 9.55 1.25
CA SER A 63 7.03 9.96 1.31
C SER A 63 6.36 9.85 -0.05
N SER A 64 7.06 10.30 -1.09
CA SER A 64 6.53 10.23 -2.46
C SER A 64 6.34 8.80 -2.91
N GLU A 65 7.31 7.94 -2.62
CA GLU A 65 7.22 6.55 -3.02
C GLU A 65 6.10 5.82 -2.30
N ILE A 66 5.97 6.07 -1.00
CA ILE A 66 4.89 5.45 -0.23
C ILE A 66 3.53 5.90 -0.75
N ARG A 67 3.40 7.19 -1.06
CA ARG A 67 2.15 7.69 -1.61
C ARG A 67 1.81 7.02 -2.94
N ARG A 68 2.81 6.91 -3.81
CA ARG A 68 2.58 6.27 -5.11
C ARG A 68 2.20 4.82 -4.95
N LEU A 69 2.89 4.10 -4.07
CA LEU A 69 2.56 2.70 -3.84
C LEU A 69 1.18 2.53 -3.25
N THR A 70 0.81 3.43 -2.34
CA THR A 70 -0.52 3.41 -1.76
C THR A 70 -1.59 3.63 -2.84
N GLU A 71 -1.35 4.58 -3.73
CA GLU A 71 -2.30 4.86 -4.81
C GLU A 71 -2.41 3.69 -5.77
N GLU A 72 -1.27 3.08 -6.09
CA GLU A 72 -1.30 1.90 -6.96
C GLU A 72 -2.07 0.76 -6.31
N CYS A 73 -1.83 0.57 -5.03
CA CYS A 73 -2.51 -0.48 -4.29
C CYS A 73 -4.02 -0.26 -4.31
N GLU A 74 -4.44 0.96 -4.00
CA GLU A 74 -5.88 1.27 -4.00
C GLU A 74 -6.48 1.14 -5.38
N SER A 75 -5.75 1.54 -6.40
CA SER A 75 -6.23 1.42 -7.77
C SER A 75 -6.45 -0.04 -8.16
N LYS A 76 -5.51 -0.89 -7.83
CA LYS A 76 -5.63 -2.31 -8.13
C LYS A 76 -6.77 -2.94 -7.35
N LYS A 77 -6.93 -2.57 -6.10
CA LYS A 77 -8.03 -3.09 -5.30
C LYS A 77 -9.37 -2.63 -5.84
N GLU A 78 -9.42 -1.38 -6.30
CA GLU A 78 -10.65 -0.85 -6.85
C GLU A 78 -11.04 -1.58 -8.14
N ASN A 79 -10.05 -1.93 -8.95
CA ASN A 79 -10.31 -2.70 -10.16
C ASN A 79 -10.96 -4.04 -9.84
N ILE A 80 -10.51 -4.68 -8.77
CA ILE A 80 -11.09 -5.96 -8.38
C ILE A 80 -12.51 -5.76 -7.88
N ARG A 81 -12.72 -4.75 -7.05
CA ARG A 81 -14.07 -4.45 -6.56
C ARG A 81 -15.00 -4.08 -7.71
N GLY A 82 -14.50 -3.29 -8.65
CA GLY A 82 -15.29 -2.85 -9.77
C GLY A 82 -15.68 -3.98 -10.70
N SER A 83 -14.84 -5.00 -10.82
CA SER A 83 -15.14 -6.12 -11.69
C SER A 83 -16.31 -6.94 -11.17
N ASN A 84 -16.73 -6.65 -9.95
CA ASN A 84 -17.88 -7.31 -9.35
C ASN A 84 -19.20 -6.69 -9.80
N ALA A 85 -19.14 -5.52 -10.37
CA ALA A 85 -20.35 -4.79 -10.75
C ALA A 85 -21.01 -5.29 -12.06
#